data_70bc38a0d32a9079ff75e1ef3b5f6a41
#
_entry.id   70bc38a0d32a9079ff75e1ef3b5f6a41
#
_cell.length_a   1.000
_cell.length_b   1.000
_cell.length_c   1.000
_cell.angle_alpha   90.00
_cell.angle_beta   90.00
_cell.angle_gamma   90.00
#
_symmetry.space_group_name_H-M   'P 1'
#
loop_
_entity.id
_entity.type
_entity.pdbx_description
1 polymer ?
#
loop_
_entity_poly.entity_id
_entity_poly.type
_entity_poly.pdbx_seq_one_letter_code
_entity_poly.pdbx_strand_id
1 'polypeptide(L)'
;MEFIALKLTEGPEIINIPNLKSLVLENCINLRRIHPSIGIHKKLTILNLHGCKNLTSLPTKFEMECLTKLDLSNCSKITKIPEFGRNMKRVQSLYLSDTAITTLPTSIEHLATLRTLYLDGTAITTLPTSIEHLTDLAVLGLSNCKNLVHLPDTIFNLKLVSYVYLQGCSKLDRLPENLGNAESLEYLNLSETAIRKVPSSIGLLKHLDELSISGCKGLSSNKLWYELLPFYSMPTSPHPMDLLFSSLSLSPASSLTFLDLNDCNLKAISNDIGSLFSLKVLDLSGNDFFCLLESIIRLSKLEWIELQNCTSLRSLPKLPWNIEGVWAEGCISLEMLPDPLKPSNSLEPTLYLPNCFQLVDNQSCIGWFISGIKKYLKLSPSLPLPFLEKRYKIVIPGSEIPEWFSHQSMGNEVKIKQPSHLCKNVGIAICVVFCYSDGDDMVSYWLIANGKRISIGGSKISDKVSSDHLWLVYVTPQFFNKESNKLLWEGDVNGFSQIRIKIECSDFKVKKWGFRMIYKEDIEDLDRTMVQYSNNSITPYDGMDVLHQNFGNSSVAVECHKVKHSRDDYNGARLSGEGSSNDIPNPKRIKRHTEAHGKSDCEESSE
;
A
#
# COMPACT_ATOMS: atom_id res chain seq x y z
N MET A 1 -42.90 0.32 -7.54
CA MET A 1 -43.23 -0.16 -8.89
C MET A 1 -41.89 -0.44 -9.57
N GLU A 2 -41.61 -1.71 -9.79
CA GLU A 2 -40.39 -2.15 -10.46
C GLU A 2 -40.77 -2.60 -11.87
N PHE A 3 -40.14 -2.01 -12.87
CA PHE A 3 -40.29 -2.43 -14.24
C PHE A 3 -38.97 -3.01 -14.73
N ILE A 4 -38.86 -4.30 -14.79
CA ILE A 4 -37.79 -4.98 -15.54
C ILE A 4 -38.27 -5.03 -17.01
N ALA A 5 -38.16 -3.93 -17.73
CA ALA A 5 -38.70 -3.87 -19.09
C ALA A 5 -37.64 -3.47 -20.11
N LEU A 6 -36.98 -4.46 -20.64
CA LEU A 6 -36.05 -4.36 -21.80
C LEU A 6 -36.64 -3.67 -23.05
N LYS A 7 -37.93 -3.37 -23.10
CA LYS A 7 -38.64 -2.82 -24.27
C LYS A 7 -39.16 -1.39 -24.09
N LEU A 8 -39.06 -0.76 -22.90
CA LEU A 8 -39.53 0.60 -22.70
C LEU A 8 -38.64 1.60 -23.46
N THR A 9 -39.20 2.38 -24.36
CA THR A 9 -38.52 3.47 -25.07
C THR A 9 -38.75 4.83 -24.42
N GLU A 10 -39.83 4.95 -23.64
CA GLU A 10 -40.21 6.14 -22.88
C GLU A 10 -40.63 5.76 -21.47
N GLY A 11 -40.30 6.63 -20.50
CA GLY A 11 -40.70 6.46 -19.11
C GLY A 11 -42.22 6.59 -18.95
N PRO A 12 -42.82 5.86 -18.00
CA PRO A 12 -44.26 5.89 -17.79
C PRO A 12 -44.73 7.29 -17.35
N GLU A 13 -45.92 7.66 -17.75
CA GLU A 13 -46.64 8.78 -17.16
C GLU A 13 -47.18 8.37 -15.79
N ILE A 14 -46.82 9.11 -14.74
CA ILE A 14 -47.18 8.76 -13.35
C ILE A 14 -48.12 9.77 -12.68
N ILE A 15 -48.71 10.69 -13.47
CA ILE A 15 -49.67 11.71 -12.94
C ILE A 15 -50.82 11.04 -12.21
N ASN A 16 -51.32 9.92 -12.73
CA ASN A 16 -52.44 9.18 -12.17
C ASN A 16 -52.07 8.25 -11.01
N ILE A 17 -50.82 8.28 -10.53
CA ILE A 17 -50.34 7.44 -9.43
C ILE A 17 -49.79 8.33 -8.30
N PRO A 18 -50.64 9.15 -7.63
CA PRO A 18 -50.17 10.21 -6.73
C PRO A 18 -49.48 9.70 -5.46
N ASN A 19 -49.60 8.40 -5.15
CA ASN A 19 -49.00 7.75 -3.97
C ASN A 19 -47.77 6.91 -4.30
N LEU A 20 -47.23 6.99 -5.52
CA LEU A 20 -46.01 6.26 -5.90
C LEU A 20 -44.82 6.72 -5.06
N LYS A 21 -44.22 5.80 -4.32
CA LYS A 21 -43.02 6.07 -3.48
C LYS A 21 -41.72 5.68 -4.16
N SER A 22 -41.73 4.62 -4.97
CA SER A 22 -40.51 4.10 -5.61
C SER A 22 -40.77 3.79 -7.07
N LEU A 23 -39.92 4.31 -7.95
CA LEU A 23 -39.88 4.00 -9.38
C LEU A 23 -38.49 3.46 -9.71
N VAL A 24 -38.43 2.20 -10.13
CA VAL A 24 -37.20 1.50 -10.51
C VAL A 24 -37.34 1.08 -11.97
N LEU A 25 -36.49 1.63 -12.82
CA LEU A 25 -36.39 1.35 -14.26
C LEU A 25 -34.95 0.89 -14.60
N GLU A 26 -34.35 0.15 -13.70
CA GLU A 26 -32.97 -0.29 -13.81
C GLU A 26 -32.71 -1.13 -15.05
N ASN A 27 -31.59 -0.85 -15.74
CA ASN A 27 -31.15 -1.54 -16.96
C ASN A 27 -32.16 -1.50 -18.13
N CYS A 28 -33.06 -0.50 -18.15
CA CYS A 28 -33.95 -0.26 -19.28
C CYS A 28 -33.14 0.33 -20.47
N ILE A 29 -32.37 -0.52 -21.15
CA ILE A 29 -31.39 -0.09 -22.17
C ILE A 29 -32.03 0.63 -23.40
N ASN A 30 -33.33 0.42 -23.66
CA ASN A 30 -34.04 1.07 -24.75
C ASN A 30 -34.69 2.40 -24.34
N LEU A 31 -34.69 2.74 -23.06
CA LEU A 31 -35.30 3.96 -22.54
C LEU A 31 -34.51 5.18 -23.01
N ARG A 32 -35.17 6.08 -23.75
CA ARG A 32 -34.56 7.30 -24.34
C ARG A 32 -34.91 8.56 -23.56
N ARG A 33 -36.11 8.62 -22.98
CA ARG A 33 -36.60 9.78 -22.22
C ARG A 33 -37.52 9.35 -21.08
N ILE A 34 -37.56 10.17 -20.04
CA ILE A 34 -38.53 10.04 -18.96
C ILE A 34 -39.65 11.06 -19.16
N HIS A 35 -40.87 10.65 -18.78
CA HIS A 35 -42.02 11.57 -18.84
C HIS A 35 -41.82 12.73 -17.81
N PRO A 36 -42.11 13.99 -18.17
CA PRO A 36 -41.93 15.15 -17.30
C PRO A 36 -42.63 15.06 -15.93
N SER A 37 -43.76 14.32 -15.88
CA SER A 37 -44.51 14.11 -14.60
C SER A 37 -43.68 13.47 -13.49
N ILE A 38 -42.62 12.72 -13.85
CA ILE A 38 -41.73 12.12 -12.87
C ILE A 38 -40.98 13.20 -12.10
N GLY A 39 -40.51 14.25 -12.79
CA GLY A 39 -39.73 15.34 -12.18
C GLY A 39 -40.49 16.18 -11.14
N ILE A 40 -41.82 16.18 -11.18
CA ILE A 40 -42.68 16.98 -10.27
C ILE A 40 -43.45 16.11 -9.26
N HIS A 41 -43.17 14.79 -9.18
CA HIS A 41 -43.90 13.87 -8.31
C HIS A 41 -43.53 14.02 -6.85
N LYS A 42 -44.41 14.61 -6.04
CA LYS A 42 -44.10 15.04 -4.66
C LYS A 42 -43.86 13.90 -3.67
N LYS A 43 -44.46 12.72 -3.87
CA LYS A 43 -44.36 11.58 -2.92
C LYS A 43 -43.29 10.55 -3.31
N LEU A 44 -42.62 10.71 -4.44
CA LEU A 44 -41.56 9.82 -4.87
C LEU A 44 -40.35 9.96 -3.92
N THR A 45 -39.93 8.84 -3.32
CA THR A 45 -38.79 8.76 -2.41
C THR A 45 -37.55 8.18 -3.10
N ILE A 46 -37.75 7.26 -4.06
CA ILE A 46 -36.66 6.61 -4.79
C ILE A 46 -36.95 6.69 -6.29
N LEU A 47 -35.98 7.21 -7.04
CA LEU A 47 -35.94 7.14 -8.50
C LEU A 47 -34.63 6.45 -8.89
N ASN A 48 -34.75 5.21 -9.39
CA ASN A 48 -33.63 4.41 -9.90
C ASN A 48 -33.76 4.20 -11.40
N LEU A 49 -32.80 4.77 -12.13
CA LEU A 49 -32.64 4.70 -13.60
C LEU A 49 -31.28 4.09 -13.96
N HIS A 50 -30.63 3.42 -13.00
CA HIS A 50 -29.31 2.81 -13.19
C HIS A 50 -29.24 1.99 -14.49
N GLY A 51 -28.18 2.15 -15.26
CA GLY A 51 -27.91 1.35 -16.46
C GLY A 51 -28.83 1.63 -17.66
N CYS A 52 -29.61 2.73 -17.65
CA CYS A 52 -30.40 3.17 -18.80
C CYS A 52 -29.49 3.83 -19.85
N LYS A 53 -28.64 3.05 -20.51
CA LYS A 53 -27.54 3.51 -21.39
C LYS A 53 -27.98 4.40 -22.56
N ASN A 54 -29.25 4.31 -23.02
CA ASN A 54 -29.77 5.13 -24.11
C ASN A 54 -30.59 6.33 -23.63
N LEU A 55 -30.67 6.56 -22.32
CA LEU A 55 -31.39 7.71 -21.75
C LEU A 55 -30.65 9.01 -22.10
N THR A 56 -31.29 9.89 -22.85
CA THR A 56 -30.73 11.17 -23.31
C THR A 56 -31.46 12.37 -22.74
N SER A 57 -32.72 12.21 -22.31
CA SER A 57 -33.59 13.32 -21.93
C SER A 57 -34.20 13.08 -20.54
N LEU A 58 -33.92 14.00 -19.64
CA LEU A 58 -34.52 14.14 -18.31
C LEU A 58 -35.50 15.31 -18.32
N PRO A 59 -36.44 15.40 -17.36
CA PRO A 59 -37.22 16.63 -17.11
C PRO A 59 -36.31 17.83 -16.99
N THR A 60 -36.77 19.01 -17.34
CA THR A 60 -35.98 20.25 -17.25
C THR A 60 -35.67 20.66 -15.82
N LYS A 61 -36.52 20.26 -14.87
CA LYS A 61 -36.41 20.54 -13.43
C LYS A 61 -36.89 19.36 -12.60
N PHE A 62 -36.22 19.11 -11.49
CA PHE A 62 -36.67 18.17 -10.47
C PHE A 62 -37.28 18.95 -9.29
N GLU A 63 -38.50 18.59 -8.89
CA GLU A 63 -39.25 19.19 -7.77
C GLU A 63 -39.84 18.10 -6.85
N MET A 64 -39.16 16.99 -6.71
CA MET A 64 -39.58 15.82 -5.95
C MET A 64 -39.27 16.00 -4.45
N GLU A 65 -40.20 16.64 -3.70
CA GLU A 65 -40.01 17.07 -2.31
C GLU A 65 -39.66 15.93 -1.33
N CYS A 66 -40.13 14.69 -1.61
CA CYS A 66 -39.88 13.52 -0.77
C CYS A 66 -38.72 12.66 -1.23
N LEU A 67 -38.02 13.02 -2.31
CA LEU A 67 -36.95 12.21 -2.87
C LEU A 67 -35.79 12.10 -1.86
N THR A 68 -35.37 10.86 -1.60
CA THR A 68 -34.20 10.54 -0.75
C THR A 68 -33.04 9.96 -1.56
N LYS A 69 -33.35 9.24 -2.64
CA LYS A 69 -32.34 8.62 -3.50
C LYS A 69 -32.65 8.87 -4.98
N LEU A 70 -31.67 9.38 -5.70
CA LEU A 70 -31.65 9.49 -7.17
C LEU A 70 -30.44 8.72 -7.71
N ASP A 71 -30.72 7.76 -8.60
CA ASP A 71 -29.69 6.95 -9.23
C ASP A 71 -29.80 7.00 -10.75
N LEU A 72 -28.80 7.61 -11.39
CA LEU A 72 -28.62 7.75 -12.81
C LEU A 72 -27.30 7.10 -13.29
N SER A 73 -26.66 6.32 -12.42
CA SER A 73 -25.37 5.70 -12.75
C SER A 73 -25.47 4.84 -14.01
N ASN A 74 -24.39 4.81 -14.79
CA ASN A 74 -24.32 4.11 -16.09
C ASN A 74 -25.33 4.58 -17.15
N CYS A 75 -25.91 5.79 -16.98
CA CYS A 75 -26.68 6.45 -18.04
C CYS A 75 -25.73 7.24 -18.95
N SER A 76 -24.92 6.55 -19.73
CA SER A 76 -23.76 7.09 -20.45
C SER A 76 -24.07 8.15 -21.54
N LYS A 77 -25.35 8.39 -21.87
CA LYS A 77 -25.77 9.44 -22.83
C LYS A 77 -26.34 10.68 -22.15
N ILE A 78 -26.45 10.71 -20.80
CA ILE A 78 -26.88 11.91 -20.09
C ILE A 78 -25.70 12.88 -20.02
N THR A 79 -25.87 14.07 -20.63
CA THR A 79 -24.85 15.14 -20.68
C THR A 79 -25.13 16.29 -19.72
N LYS A 80 -26.36 16.40 -19.21
CA LYS A 80 -26.78 17.48 -18.28
C LYS A 80 -27.74 16.94 -17.24
N ILE A 81 -27.59 17.44 -16.03
CA ILE A 81 -28.52 17.18 -14.92
C ILE A 81 -29.51 18.35 -14.84
N PRO A 82 -30.80 18.07 -14.59
CA PRO A 82 -31.82 19.09 -14.36
C PRO A 82 -31.54 19.98 -13.16
N GLU A 83 -32.11 21.17 -13.13
CA GLU A 83 -32.11 22.02 -11.93
C GLU A 83 -32.88 21.35 -10.79
N PHE A 84 -32.34 21.42 -9.57
CA PHE A 84 -32.97 20.91 -8.36
C PHE A 84 -33.88 21.98 -7.73
N GLY A 85 -35.10 21.60 -7.40
CA GLY A 85 -36.05 22.48 -6.73
C GLY A 85 -35.66 22.80 -5.29
N ARG A 86 -35.99 24.00 -4.81
CA ARG A 86 -35.68 24.47 -3.44
C ARG A 86 -36.27 23.58 -2.34
N ASN A 87 -37.31 22.80 -2.65
CA ASN A 87 -37.99 21.92 -1.71
C ASN A 87 -37.42 20.49 -1.65
N MET A 88 -36.39 20.19 -2.42
CA MET A 88 -35.74 18.86 -2.47
C MET A 88 -34.78 18.65 -1.28
N LYS A 89 -35.23 18.98 -0.07
CA LYS A 89 -34.42 18.98 1.16
C LYS A 89 -34.23 17.60 1.80
N ARG A 90 -34.68 16.51 1.15
CA ARG A 90 -34.60 15.14 1.69
C ARG A 90 -33.65 14.22 0.95
N VAL A 91 -33.03 14.71 -0.13
CA VAL A 91 -32.11 13.90 -0.92
C VAL A 91 -30.86 13.61 -0.10
N GLN A 92 -30.61 12.33 0.14
CA GLN A 92 -29.44 11.84 0.89
C GLN A 92 -28.40 11.22 -0.01
N SER A 93 -28.82 10.66 -1.17
CA SER A 93 -27.90 9.97 -2.07
C SER A 93 -28.16 10.34 -3.52
N LEU A 94 -27.10 10.79 -4.21
CA LEU A 94 -27.11 11.14 -5.61
C LEU A 94 -26.00 10.35 -6.32
N TYR A 95 -26.40 9.43 -7.21
CA TYR A 95 -25.49 8.58 -7.98
C TYR A 95 -25.56 8.99 -9.45
N LEU A 96 -24.44 9.46 -9.98
CA LEU A 96 -24.28 9.97 -11.34
C LEU A 96 -23.08 9.33 -12.06
N SER A 97 -22.47 8.30 -11.47
CA SER A 97 -21.28 7.65 -12.01
C SER A 97 -21.51 7.14 -13.43
N ASP A 98 -20.47 7.22 -14.27
CA ASP A 98 -20.48 6.78 -15.67
C ASP A 98 -21.56 7.45 -16.54
N THR A 99 -21.90 8.71 -16.22
CA THR A 99 -22.68 9.58 -17.10
C THR A 99 -21.76 10.52 -17.91
N ALA A 100 -22.27 11.08 -19.00
CA ALA A 100 -21.51 12.03 -19.84
C ALA A 100 -21.65 13.49 -19.40
N ILE A 101 -22.02 13.74 -18.12
CA ILE A 101 -22.17 15.10 -17.61
C ILE A 101 -20.82 15.82 -17.54
N THR A 102 -20.83 17.11 -17.90
CA THR A 102 -19.63 17.97 -17.89
C THR A 102 -19.63 18.95 -16.73
N THR A 103 -20.79 19.25 -16.16
CA THR A 103 -20.96 20.18 -15.03
C THR A 103 -22.16 19.74 -14.19
N LEU A 104 -22.16 20.13 -12.93
CA LEU A 104 -23.35 20.08 -12.06
C LEU A 104 -24.08 21.43 -12.10
N PRO A 105 -25.43 21.46 -11.94
CA PRO A 105 -26.17 22.71 -11.82
C PRO A 105 -25.85 23.41 -10.51
N THR A 106 -25.87 24.74 -10.49
CA THR A 106 -25.66 25.54 -9.27
C THR A 106 -26.71 25.25 -8.20
N SER A 107 -27.94 24.88 -8.61
CA SER A 107 -29.03 24.46 -7.73
C SER A 107 -28.74 23.20 -6.91
N ILE A 108 -27.58 22.55 -7.09
CA ILE A 108 -27.10 21.48 -6.18
C ILE A 108 -27.10 21.94 -4.71
N GLU A 109 -26.92 23.24 -4.46
CA GLU A 109 -27.00 23.87 -3.13
C GLU A 109 -28.32 23.59 -2.38
N HIS A 110 -29.40 23.29 -3.11
CA HIS A 110 -30.69 22.97 -2.49
C HIS A 110 -30.73 21.59 -1.82
N LEU A 111 -29.71 20.75 -2.07
CA LEU A 111 -29.59 19.40 -1.53
C LEU A 111 -28.75 19.35 -0.23
N ALA A 112 -29.01 20.26 0.70
CA ALA A 112 -28.18 20.42 1.91
C ALA A 112 -28.06 19.14 2.77
N THR A 113 -29.04 18.22 2.70
CA THR A 113 -29.02 16.93 3.40
C THR A 113 -28.34 15.80 2.63
N LEU A 114 -27.67 16.12 1.49
CA LEU A 114 -26.97 15.13 0.68
C LEU A 114 -25.76 14.61 1.45
N ARG A 115 -25.72 13.28 1.65
CA ARG A 115 -24.63 12.58 2.36
C ARG A 115 -23.65 11.89 1.42
N THR A 116 -24.17 11.41 0.28
CA THR A 116 -23.33 10.70 -0.69
C THR A 116 -23.54 11.27 -2.09
N LEU A 117 -22.45 11.68 -2.72
CA LEU A 117 -22.41 12.15 -4.10
C LEU A 117 -21.37 11.34 -4.87
N TYR A 118 -21.81 10.52 -5.84
CA TYR A 118 -20.94 9.77 -6.72
C TYR A 118 -21.01 10.32 -8.15
N LEU A 119 -19.86 10.71 -8.67
CA LEU A 119 -19.63 11.30 -9.98
C LEU A 119 -18.54 10.54 -10.76
N ASP A 120 -18.18 9.34 -10.29
CA ASP A 120 -17.08 8.57 -10.85
C ASP A 120 -17.25 8.34 -12.35
N GLY A 121 -16.16 8.40 -13.12
CA GLY A 121 -16.20 8.17 -14.57
C GLY A 121 -16.93 9.23 -15.40
N THR A 122 -17.33 10.36 -14.80
CA THR A 122 -18.01 11.44 -15.54
C THR A 122 -17.04 12.32 -16.33
N ALA A 123 -17.59 13.11 -17.26
CA ALA A 123 -16.82 14.08 -18.06
C ALA A 123 -16.66 15.46 -17.38
N ILE A 124 -16.92 15.55 -16.07
CA ILE A 124 -16.85 16.80 -15.30
C ILE A 124 -15.45 17.42 -15.39
N THR A 125 -15.42 18.75 -15.65
CA THR A 125 -14.19 19.54 -15.72
C THR A 125 -13.89 20.29 -14.43
N THR A 126 -14.94 20.68 -13.71
CA THR A 126 -14.89 21.35 -12.39
C THR A 126 -16.20 21.14 -11.65
N LEU A 127 -16.18 21.32 -10.33
CA LEU A 127 -17.38 21.38 -9.49
C LEU A 127 -17.82 22.84 -9.29
N PRO A 128 -19.12 23.11 -9.17
CA PRO A 128 -19.59 24.47 -8.87
C PRO A 128 -19.22 24.87 -7.43
N THR A 129 -18.97 26.15 -7.19
CA THR A 129 -18.69 26.67 -5.82
C THR A 129 -19.84 26.44 -4.85
N SER A 130 -21.09 26.38 -5.36
CA SER A 130 -22.29 26.08 -4.57
C SER A 130 -22.26 24.70 -3.88
N ILE A 131 -21.27 23.83 -4.19
CA ILE A 131 -21.07 22.57 -3.50
C ILE A 131 -20.80 22.75 -2.00
N GLU A 132 -20.27 23.89 -1.57
CA GLU A 132 -20.03 24.21 -0.16
C GLU A 132 -21.31 24.21 0.71
N HIS A 133 -22.48 24.31 0.09
CA HIS A 133 -23.78 24.27 0.79
C HIS A 133 -24.26 22.85 1.08
N LEU A 134 -23.55 21.81 0.63
CA LEU A 134 -23.85 20.41 0.94
C LEU A 134 -23.31 20.04 2.33
N THR A 135 -23.83 20.68 3.36
CA THR A 135 -23.26 20.61 4.72
C THR A 135 -23.25 19.23 5.35
N ASP A 136 -24.14 18.32 4.91
CA ASP A 136 -24.22 16.94 5.38
C ASP A 136 -23.38 15.96 4.54
N LEU A 137 -22.63 16.45 3.54
CA LEU A 137 -21.87 15.59 2.63
C LEU A 137 -20.75 14.87 3.39
N ALA A 138 -20.80 13.54 3.36
CA ALA A 138 -19.81 12.65 3.98
C ALA A 138 -18.94 11.94 2.95
N VAL A 139 -19.51 11.59 1.77
CA VAL A 139 -18.82 10.83 0.74
C VAL A 139 -18.87 11.58 -0.59
N LEU A 140 -17.70 11.84 -1.16
CA LEU A 140 -17.53 12.44 -2.49
C LEU A 140 -16.72 11.51 -3.39
N GLY A 141 -17.38 10.87 -4.36
CA GLY A 141 -16.77 10.03 -5.41
C GLY A 141 -16.56 10.83 -6.70
N LEU A 142 -15.31 10.92 -7.13
CA LEU A 142 -14.89 11.58 -8.38
C LEU A 142 -13.86 10.69 -9.13
N SER A 143 -13.77 9.40 -8.78
CA SER A 143 -12.81 8.49 -9.39
C SER A 143 -12.95 8.48 -10.91
N ASN A 144 -11.81 8.45 -11.62
CA ASN A 144 -11.77 8.42 -13.09
C ASN A 144 -12.46 9.60 -13.79
N CYS A 145 -12.65 10.74 -13.12
CA CYS A 145 -13.06 11.99 -13.76
C CYS A 145 -11.86 12.57 -14.53
N LYS A 146 -11.51 11.95 -15.68
CA LYS A 146 -10.30 12.25 -16.46
C LYS A 146 -10.22 13.69 -16.98
N ASN A 147 -11.33 14.42 -16.96
CA ASN A 147 -11.40 15.81 -17.40
C ASN A 147 -11.38 16.82 -16.23
N LEU A 148 -11.44 16.35 -15.00
CA LEU A 148 -11.39 17.22 -13.83
C LEU A 148 -10.03 17.89 -13.72
N VAL A 149 -9.99 19.23 -13.76
CA VAL A 149 -8.76 20.02 -13.71
C VAL A 149 -8.54 20.64 -12.33
N HIS A 150 -9.61 21.16 -11.72
CA HIS A 150 -9.53 21.79 -10.40
C HIS A 150 -10.71 21.40 -9.52
N LEU A 151 -10.46 21.40 -8.22
CA LEU A 151 -11.49 21.44 -7.19
C LEU A 151 -11.69 22.89 -6.74
N PRO A 152 -12.92 23.32 -6.44
CA PRO A 152 -13.15 24.65 -5.88
C PRO A 152 -12.52 24.75 -4.48
N ASP A 153 -11.97 25.90 -4.13
CA ASP A 153 -11.35 26.11 -2.81
C ASP A 153 -12.35 25.89 -1.65
N THR A 154 -13.64 26.03 -1.93
CA THR A 154 -14.70 25.83 -0.92
C THR A 154 -14.97 24.38 -0.56
N ILE A 155 -14.46 23.40 -1.32
CA ILE A 155 -14.78 21.97 -1.14
C ILE A 155 -14.38 21.44 0.25
N PHE A 156 -13.24 21.89 0.77
CA PHE A 156 -12.76 21.46 2.09
C PHE A 156 -13.32 22.29 3.26
N ASN A 157 -14.27 23.19 3.00
CA ASN A 157 -15.09 23.81 4.05
C ASN A 157 -16.24 22.89 4.51
N LEU A 158 -16.47 21.77 3.81
CA LEU A 158 -17.44 20.74 4.17
C LEU A 158 -16.98 20.00 5.42
N LYS A 159 -17.58 20.27 6.56
CA LYS A 159 -17.12 19.77 7.87
C LYS A 159 -17.33 18.28 8.11
N LEU A 160 -18.29 17.66 7.42
CA LEU A 160 -18.65 16.26 7.58
C LEU A 160 -18.06 15.35 6.50
N VAL A 161 -17.31 15.90 5.53
CA VAL A 161 -16.69 15.10 4.48
C VAL A 161 -15.62 14.20 5.08
N SER A 162 -15.85 12.88 5.00
CA SER A 162 -14.97 11.85 5.56
C SER A 162 -14.26 11.05 4.48
N TYR A 163 -14.87 10.87 3.31
CA TYR A 163 -14.32 10.03 2.23
C TYR A 163 -14.28 10.81 0.92
N VAL A 164 -13.08 11.00 0.36
CA VAL A 164 -12.86 11.67 -0.91
C VAL A 164 -12.08 10.77 -1.86
N TYR A 165 -12.71 10.40 -2.97
CA TYR A 165 -12.15 9.54 -4.01
C TYR A 165 -11.84 10.36 -5.25
N LEU A 166 -10.56 10.52 -5.60
CA LEU A 166 -10.08 11.29 -6.76
C LEU A 166 -9.16 10.45 -7.66
N GLN A 167 -9.07 9.14 -7.41
CA GLN A 167 -8.18 8.26 -8.17
C GLN A 167 -8.49 8.31 -9.67
N GLY A 168 -7.45 8.32 -10.51
CA GLY A 168 -7.60 8.35 -11.96
C GLY A 168 -8.02 9.71 -12.54
N CYS A 169 -8.08 10.78 -11.72
CA CYS A 169 -8.29 12.16 -12.19
C CYS A 169 -7.00 12.70 -12.84
N SER A 170 -6.64 12.19 -14.01
CA SER A 170 -5.34 12.38 -14.64
C SER A 170 -5.00 13.81 -15.08
N LYS A 171 -5.96 14.75 -15.02
CA LYS A 171 -5.74 16.19 -15.27
C LYS A 171 -5.71 17.04 -14.00
N LEU A 172 -6.03 16.46 -12.83
CA LEU A 172 -6.00 17.16 -11.56
C LEU A 172 -4.54 17.30 -11.10
N ASP A 173 -3.98 18.53 -11.19
CA ASP A 173 -2.56 18.78 -10.92
C ASP A 173 -2.28 19.39 -9.54
N ARG A 174 -3.32 19.83 -8.83
CA ARG A 174 -3.22 20.45 -7.50
C ARG A 174 -4.49 20.27 -6.67
N LEU A 175 -4.32 20.30 -5.35
CA LEU A 175 -5.40 20.40 -4.38
C LEU A 175 -5.49 21.84 -3.85
N PRO A 176 -6.67 22.27 -3.39
CA PRO A 176 -6.83 23.53 -2.65
C PRO A 176 -5.93 23.60 -1.41
N GLU A 177 -5.30 24.74 -1.17
CA GLU A 177 -4.38 24.94 -0.04
C GLU A 177 -5.07 24.83 1.33
N ASN A 178 -6.38 24.95 1.40
CA ASN A 178 -7.19 24.81 2.61
C ASN A 178 -7.65 23.37 2.89
N LEU A 179 -7.00 22.35 2.33
CA LEU A 179 -7.30 20.94 2.58
C LEU A 179 -7.46 20.60 4.07
N GLY A 180 -6.65 21.22 4.93
CA GLY A 180 -6.70 21.01 6.37
C GLY A 180 -7.99 21.47 7.07
N ASN A 181 -8.89 22.19 6.37
CA ASN A 181 -10.20 22.56 6.90
C ASN A 181 -11.20 21.39 6.93
N ALA A 182 -10.94 20.30 6.21
CA ALA A 182 -11.78 19.10 6.19
C ALA A 182 -11.59 18.30 7.49
N GLU A 183 -12.15 18.80 8.59
CA GLU A 183 -11.91 18.32 9.96
C GLU A 183 -12.24 16.83 10.16
N SER A 184 -13.23 16.29 9.41
CA SER A 184 -13.70 14.90 9.52
C SER A 184 -13.09 13.98 8.46
N LEU A 185 -12.10 14.43 7.67
CA LEU A 185 -11.55 13.63 6.58
C LEU A 185 -10.76 12.43 7.14
N GLU A 186 -11.23 11.23 6.82
CA GLU A 186 -10.67 9.94 7.21
C GLU A 186 -9.93 9.25 6.05
N TYR A 187 -10.46 9.38 4.84
CA TYR A 187 -9.95 8.71 3.65
C TYR A 187 -9.75 9.70 2.50
N LEU A 188 -8.54 9.74 1.95
CA LEU A 188 -8.20 10.54 0.78
C LEU A 188 -7.44 9.71 -0.24
N ASN A 189 -8.06 9.47 -1.40
CA ASN A 189 -7.41 8.75 -2.49
C ASN A 189 -7.14 9.68 -3.67
N LEU A 190 -5.88 9.92 -3.95
CA LEU A 190 -5.34 10.78 -5.00
C LEU A 190 -4.58 9.97 -6.06
N SER A 191 -4.69 8.63 -6.05
CA SER A 191 -3.92 7.75 -6.93
C SER A 191 -4.12 8.10 -8.41
N GLU A 192 -3.06 7.95 -9.21
CA GLU A 192 -3.10 8.20 -10.66
C GLU A 192 -3.56 9.62 -11.05
N THR A 193 -3.38 10.60 -10.16
CA THR A 193 -3.60 12.01 -10.48
C THR A 193 -2.32 12.67 -11.01
N ALA A 194 -2.48 13.87 -11.61
CA ALA A 194 -1.34 14.69 -12.05
C ALA A 194 -0.75 15.57 -10.94
N ILE A 195 -1.12 15.33 -9.68
CA ILE A 195 -0.71 16.15 -8.53
C ILE A 195 0.81 16.18 -8.40
N ARG A 196 1.35 17.39 -8.27
CA ARG A 196 2.80 17.64 -8.14
C ARG A 196 3.22 18.07 -6.74
N LYS A 197 2.26 18.50 -5.94
CA LYS A 197 2.48 18.93 -4.55
C LYS A 197 1.21 18.70 -3.76
N VAL A 198 1.34 18.14 -2.58
CA VAL A 198 0.26 18.07 -1.59
C VAL A 198 0.35 19.31 -0.70
N PRO A 199 -0.77 20.02 -0.41
CA PRO A 199 -0.75 21.20 0.46
C PRO A 199 -0.23 20.86 1.85
N SER A 200 0.58 21.75 2.44
CA SER A 200 1.11 21.54 3.81
C SER A 200 0.00 21.51 4.87
N SER A 201 -1.16 22.05 4.57
CA SER A 201 -2.35 21.97 5.44
C SER A 201 -2.86 20.54 5.66
N ILE A 202 -2.38 19.53 4.90
CA ILE A 202 -2.66 18.12 5.16
C ILE A 202 -2.26 17.71 6.58
N GLY A 203 -1.20 18.31 7.13
CA GLY A 203 -0.77 18.10 8.52
C GLY A 203 -1.77 18.58 9.58
N LEU A 204 -2.81 19.31 9.20
CA LEU A 204 -3.87 19.75 10.12
C LEU A 204 -5.03 18.74 10.23
N LEU A 205 -5.05 17.73 9.38
CA LEU A 205 -6.08 16.67 9.37
C LEU A 205 -5.87 15.72 10.54
N LYS A 206 -6.75 15.79 11.54
CA LYS A 206 -6.61 15.00 12.80
C LYS A 206 -7.15 13.59 12.70
N HIS A 207 -8.04 13.34 11.74
CA HIS A 207 -8.77 12.08 11.58
C HIS A 207 -8.37 11.30 10.33
N LEU A 208 -7.40 11.81 9.54
CA LEU A 208 -6.94 11.13 8.33
C LEU A 208 -6.31 9.79 8.70
N ASP A 209 -6.99 8.72 8.34
CA ASP A 209 -6.59 7.34 8.62
C ASP A 209 -5.89 6.70 7.41
N GLU A 210 -6.41 6.96 6.20
CA GLU A 210 -5.87 6.38 4.98
C GLU A 210 -5.57 7.46 3.92
N LEU A 211 -4.34 7.45 3.42
CA LEU A 211 -3.87 8.30 2.33
C LEU A 211 -3.27 7.45 1.22
N SER A 212 -3.84 7.51 0.02
CA SER A 212 -3.25 6.92 -1.18
C SER A 212 -2.92 8.00 -2.21
N ILE A 213 -1.66 7.99 -2.67
CA ILE A 213 -1.13 8.83 -3.74
C ILE A 213 -0.37 7.98 -4.77
N SER A 214 -0.73 6.70 -4.86
CA SER A 214 -0.17 5.72 -5.79
C SER A 214 -0.19 6.23 -7.24
N GLY A 215 0.87 5.96 -8.01
CA GLY A 215 0.94 6.39 -9.41
C GLY A 215 1.11 7.90 -9.64
N CYS A 216 1.23 8.71 -8.58
CA CYS A 216 1.42 10.16 -8.69
C CYS A 216 2.86 10.53 -9.05
N LYS A 217 3.28 10.23 -10.28
CA LYS A 217 4.66 10.46 -10.77
C LYS A 217 5.09 11.93 -10.77
N GLY A 218 4.13 12.86 -10.68
CA GLY A 218 4.38 14.29 -10.56
C GLY A 218 5.03 14.73 -9.24
N LEU A 219 4.92 13.91 -8.19
CA LEU A 219 5.54 14.13 -6.89
C LEU A 219 7.04 13.78 -6.87
N SER A 220 7.51 12.98 -7.82
CA SER A 220 8.93 12.74 -8.05
C SER A 220 9.56 13.92 -8.78
N SER A 221 10.56 14.55 -8.18
CA SER A 221 11.25 15.64 -8.87
C SER A 221 12.13 15.10 -9.99
N ASN A 222 11.76 15.38 -11.23
CA ASN A 222 12.64 15.18 -12.40
C ASN A 222 13.79 16.23 -12.43
N LYS A 223 14.63 16.27 -11.39
CA LYS A 223 15.84 17.14 -11.38
C LYS A 223 17.07 16.48 -11.99
N LEU A 224 16.92 15.46 -12.82
CA LEU A 224 18.04 14.72 -13.44
C LEU A 224 18.97 15.57 -14.32
N TRP A 225 18.53 16.71 -14.83
CA TRP A 225 19.39 17.51 -15.74
C TRP A 225 20.22 18.57 -15.01
N TYR A 226 19.91 18.96 -13.76
CA TYR A 226 20.71 19.90 -12.97
C TYR A 226 21.85 19.21 -12.20
N GLU A 227 21.73 17.94 -11.89
CA GLU A 227 22.79 17.17 -11.19
C GLU A 227 24.01 16.88 -12.07
N LEU A 228 23.91 17.12 -13.37
CA LEU A 228 25.04 16.99 -14.31
C LEU A 228 25.89 18.26 -14.44
N LEU A 229 25.53 19.36 -13.77
CA LEU A 229 26.27 20.61 -13.80
C LEU A 229 26.94 20.87 -12.43
N PRO A 230 28.27 20.66 -12.29
CA PRO A 230 28.95 20.67 -10.99
C PRO A 230 29.16 22.06 -10.35
N PHE A 231 28.60 23.16 -10.88
CA PHE A 231 28.96 24.52 -10.47
C PHE A 231 27.81 25.44 -10.01
N TYR A 232 26.60 25.00 -9.90
CA TYR A 232 25.48 25.83 -9.40
C TYR A 232 24.78 25.20 -8.19
N SER A 233 25.27 25.50 -7.00
CA SER A 233 24.48 25.30 -5.76
C SER A 233 23.43 26.40 -5.62
N MET A 234 22.33 26.28 -6.35
CA MET A 234 21.13 27.08 -6.03
C MET A 234 20.49 26.49 -4.77
N PRO A 235 19.88 27.31 -3.90
CA PRO A 235 19.09 26.80 -2.81
C PRO A 235 17.96 25.93 -3.42
N THR A 236 18.11 24.62 -3.29
CA THR A 236 17.13 23.66 -3.82
C THR A 236 15.85 23.80 -3.00
N SER A 237 14.73 24.15 -3.67
CA SER A 237 13.42 24.03 -3.02
C SER A 237 13.26 22.59 -2.50
N PRO A 238 12.73 22.38 -1.28
CA PRO A 238 12.56 21.05 -0.72
C PRO A 238 11.75 20.18 -1.69
N HIS A 239 12.08 18.90 -1.72
CA HIS A 239 11.37 17.92 -2.54
C HIS A 239 9.89 17.86 -2.13
N PRO A 240 8.93 17.74 -3.07
CA PRO A 240 7.49 17.66 -2.74
C PRO A 240 7.15 16.59 -1.73
N MET A 241 7.83 15.44 -1.78
CA MET A 241 7.65 14.35 -0.81
C MET A 241 8.20 14.69 0.57
N ASP A 242 9.33 15.41 0.66
CA ASP A 242 9.87 15.87 1.96
C ASP A 242 8.91 16.84 2.63
N LEU A 243 8.28 17.73 1.85
CA LEU A 243 7.24 18.64 2.35
C LEU A 243 5.99 17.86 2.83
N LEU A 244 5.60 16.80 2.14
CA LEU A 244 4.49 15.95 2.56
C LEU A 244 4.81 15.30 3.91
N PHE A 245 5.94 14.60 4.02
CA PHE A 245 6.32 13.91 5.25
C PHE A 245 6.50 14.86 6.42
N SER A 246 7.17 16.01 6.20
CA SER A 246 7.34 17.00 7.27
C SER A 246 5.99 17.60 7.69
N SER A 247 5.05 17.80 6.77
CA SER A 247 3.71 18.29 7.08
C SER A 247 2.90 17.27 7.89
N LEU A 248 2.94 15.99 7.51
CA LEU A 248 2.27 14.91 8.24
C LEU A 248 2.89 14.70 9.62
N SER A 249 4.21 14.89 9.76
CA SER A 249 4.94 14.73 11.02
C SER A 249 4.65 15.83 12.04
N LEU A 250 4.27 17.02 11.59
CA LEU A 250 3.91 18.15 12.45
C LEU A 250 2.56 17.96 13.17
N SER A 251 1.74 17.00 12.73
CA SER A 251 0.49 16.69 13.43
C SER A 251 0.77 15.85 14.68
N PRO A 252 0.61 16.39 15.89
CA PRO A 252 0.83 15.63 17.14
C PRO A 252 -0.17 14.49 17.35
N ALA A 253 -1.19 14.41 16.52
CA ALA A 253 -2.25 13.41 16.54
C ALA A 253 -2.42 12.75 15.17
N SER A 254 -1.31 12.44 14.48
CA SER A 254 -1.41 11.72 13.21
C SER A 254 -2.12 10.39 13.43
N SER A 255 -3.36 10.32 12.94
CA SER A 255 -4.18 9.09 12.95
C SER A 255 -3.82 8.16 11.80
N LEU A 256 -2.93 8.57 10.90
CA LEU A 256 -2.62 7.87 9.66
C LEU A 256 -2.11 6.46 9.95
N THR A 257 -2.92 5.46 9.55
CA THR A 257 -2.60 4.04 9.70
C THR A 257 -2.21 3.37 8.39
N PHE A 258 -2.67 3.90 7.26
CA PHE A 258 -2.36 3.38 5.92
C PHE A 258 -1.83 4.48 5.01
N LEU A 259 -0.62 4.25 4.44
CA LEU A 259 -0.01 5.15 3.48
C LEU A 259 0.42 4.36 2.23
N ASP A 260 -0.17 4.70 1.10
CA ASP A 260 0.13 4.09 -0.19
C ASP A 260 0.88 5.10 -1.08
N LEU A 261 2.13 4.76 -1.38
CA LEU A 261 3.07 5.48 -2.24
C LEU A 261 3.54 4.63 -3.42
N ASN A 262 2.75 3.62 -3.79
CA ASN A 262 3.06 2.71 -4.88
C ASN A 262 3.27 3.48 -6.20
N ASP A 263 4.24 3.05 -7.01
CA ASP A 263 4.50 3.53 -8.38
C ASP A 263 4.64 5.08 -8.50
N CYS A 264 5.17 5.72 -7.45
CA CYS A 264 5.41 7.17 -7.41
C CYS A 264 6.75 7.58 -8.01
N ASN A 265 7.54 6.65 -8.58
CA ASN A 265 8.88 6.89 -9.13
C ASN A 265 9.83 7.53 -8.10
N LEU A 266 9.74 7.11 -6.83
CA LEU A 266 10.57 7.61 -5.75
C LEU A 266 11.94 6.94 -5.77
N LYS A 267 13.00 7.72 -5.60
CA LYS A 267 14.39 7.23 -5.47
C LYS A 267 14.88 7.22 -4.02
N ALA A 268 14.25 8.00 -3.17
CA ALA A 268 14.52 8.09 -1.74
C ALA A 268 13.26 8.52 -1.00
N ILE A 269 13.25 8.31 0.31
CA ILE A 269 12.19 8.74 1.23
C ILE A 269 12.83 9.65 2.28
N SER A 270 12.09 10.65 2.79
CA SER A 270 12.55 11.50 3.88
C SER A 270 12.64 10.71 5.20
N ASN A 271 13.61 11.09 6.04
CA ASN A 271 13.72 10.60 7.41
C ASN A 271 12.47 10.90 8.28
N ASP A 272 11.69 11.90 7.88
CA ASP A 272 10.48 12.31 8.60
C ASP A 272 9.38 11.24 8.57
N ILE A 273 9.46 10.26 7.65
CA ILE A 273 8.55 9.10 7.66
C ILE A 273 8.55 8.40 9.02
N GLY A 274 9.72 8.34 9.69
CA GLY A 274 9.86 7.71 11.01
C GLY A 274 9.09 8.40 12.14
N SER A 275 8.44 9.54 11.88
CA SER A 275 7.55 10.24 12.84
C SER A 275 6.07 9.89 12.69
N LEU A 276 5.70 9.09 11.69
CA LEU A 276 4.33 8.60 11.50
C LEU A 276 4.04 7.41 12.42
N PHE A 277 4.07 7.64 13.73
CA PHE A 277 4.02 6.58 14.76
C PHE A 277 2.75 5.73 14.78
N SER A 278 1.66 6.18 14.14
CA SER A 278 0.40 5.43 14.04
C SER A 278 0.35 4.48 12.86
N LEU A 279 1.31 4.59 11.91
CA LEU A 279 1.30 3.86 10.66
C LEU A 279 1.38 2.36 10.89
N LYS A 280 0.44 1.61 10.30
CA LYS A 280 0.34 0.15 10.33
C LYS A 280 0.74 -0.49 9.01
N VAL A 281 0.38 0.14 7.90
CA VAL A 281 0.68 -0.35 6.56
C VAL A 281 1.35 0.74 5.75
N LEU A 282 2.49 0.40 5.17
CA LEU A 282 3.24 1.26 4.27
C LEU A 282 3.48 0.55 2.95
N ASP A 283 2.85 1.03 1.89
CA ASP A 283 3.10 0.54 0.54
C ASP A 283 4.06 1.47 -0.20
N LEU A 284 5.20 0.93 -0.57
CA LEU A 284 6.28 1.58 -1.33
C LEU A 284 6.59 0.85 -2.64
N SER A 285 5.73 -0.06 -3.05
CA SER A 285 5.91 -0.91 -4.23
C SER A 285 6.14 -0.09 -5.50
N GLY A 286 6.78 -0.68 -6.51
CA GLY A 286 6.98 -0.06 -7.82
C GLY A 286 7.90 1.18 -7.84
N ASN A 287 8.65 1.43 -6.75
CA ASN A 287 9.56 2.56 -6.67
C ASN A 287 11.02 2.17 -6.91
N ASP A 288 11.86 3.17 -7.21
CA ASP A 288 13.24 2.97 -7.65
C ASP A 288 14.25 3.26 -6.52
N PHE A 289 13.95 2.79 -5.31
CA PHE A 289 14.85 2.91 -4.16
C PHE A 289 16.08 2.05 -4.32
N PHE A 290 17.24 2.57 -3.97
CA PHE A 290 18.46 1.79 -3.84
C PHE A 290 18.56 1.14 -2.45
N CYS A 291 18.15 1.86 -1.42
CA CYS A 291 18.04 1.39 -0.04
C CYS A 291 16.89 2.13 0.66
N LEU A 292 16.36 1.54 1.71
CA LEU A 292 15.42 2.19 2.61
C LEU A 292 16.16 2.77 3.82
N LEU A 293 15.58 3.82 4.41
CA LEU A 293 16.18 4.53 5.53
C LEU A 293 16.01 3.79 6.86
N GLU A 294 17.01 3.88 7.72
CA GLU A 294 16.95 3.35 9.10
C GLU A 294 15.83 3.99 9.95
N SER A 295 15.30 5.16 9.55
CA SER A 295 14.18 5.82 10.24
C SER A 295 12.90 4.99 10.28
N ILE A 296 12.73 4.02 9.37
CA ILE A 296 11.61 3.08 9.35
C ILE A 296 11.49 2.31 10.67
N ILE A 297 12.61 2.04 11.37
CA ILE A 297 12.60 1.37 12.68
C ILE A 297 11.79 2.12 13.73
N ARG A 298 11.56 3.43 13.56
CA ARG A 298 10.79 4.27 14.48
C ARG A 298 9.28 4.08 14.35
N LEU A 299 8.80 3.46 13.26
CA LEU A 299 7.39 3.19 13.02
C LEU A 299 6.90 2.07 13.95
N SER A 300 6.69 2.39 15.21
CA SER A 300 6.46 1.42 16.29
C SER A 300 5.15 0.61 16.16
N LYS A 301 4.22 1.03 15.31
CA LYS A 301 2.96 0.32 15.03
C LYS A 301 2.93 -0.32 13.64
N LEU A 302 4.02 -0.24 12.87
CA LEU A 302 4.06 -0.80 11.51
C LEU A 302 3.95 -2.31 11.57
N GLU A 303 2.90 -2.83 10.96
CA GLU A 303 2.58 -4.26 10.85
C GLU A 303 2.98 -4.83 9.49
N TRP A 304 2.81 -4.05 8.41
CA TRP A 304 3.06 -4.48 7.03
C TRP A 304 3.84 -3.44 6.25
N ILE A 305 4.84 -3.92 5.51
CA ILE A 305 5.56 -3.11 4.51
C ILE A 305 5.52 -3.82 3.17
N GLU A 306 5.11 -3.10 2.15
CA GLU A 306 5.00 -3.56 0.77
C GLU A 306 6.05 -2.88 -0.11
N LEU A 307 6.81 -3.67 -0.86
CA LEU A 307 7.98 -3.28 -1.63
C LEU A 307 8.02 -4.00 -2.99
N GLN A 308 6.87 -4.55 -3.45
CA GLN A 308 6.82 -5.31 -4.69
C GLN A 308 7.41 -4.49 -5.84
N ASN A 309 8.18 -5.13 -6.70
CA ASN A 309 8.78 -4.53 -7.89
C ASN A 309 9.69 -3.31 -7.61
N CYS A 310 10.28 -3.20 -6.41
CA CYS A 310 11.37 -2.26 -6.15
C CYS A 310 12.67 -2.81 -6.73
N THR A 311 12.82 -2.74 -8.05
CA THR A 311 13.85 -3.47 -8.80
C THR A 311 15.28 -3.03 -8.49
N SER A 312 15.49 -1.82 -7.99
CA SER A 312 16.80 -1.26 -7.62
C SER A 312 17.17 -1.50 -6.15
N LEU A 313 16.24 -2.02 -5.32
CA LEU A 313 16.44 -2.20 -3.89
C LEU A 313 17.45 -3.32 -3.62
N ARG A 314 18.56 -3.00 -2.92
CA ARG A 314 19.63 -3.96 -2.60
C ARG A 314 19.57 -4.52 -1.19
N SER A 315 19.07 -3.75 -0.23
CA SER A 315 19.02 -4.19 1.15
C SER A 315 17.81 -3.63 1.89
N LEU A 316 17.32 -4.39 2.85
CA LEU A 316 16.31 -3.93 3.79
C LEU A 316 16.99 -3.36 5.04
N PRO A 317 16.47 -2.27 5.62
CA PRO A 317 16.95 -1.76 6.91
C PRO A 317 16.50 -2.68 8.05
N LYS A 318 16.96 -2.35 9.28
CA LYS A 318 16.39 -2.97 10.48
C LYS A 318 14.90 -2.69 10.56
N LEU A 319 14.13 -3.75 10.73
CA LEU A 319 12.67 -3.66 10.75
C LEU A 319 12.15 -3.29 12.15
N PRO A 320 11.01 -2.57 12.25
CA PRO A 320 10.33 -2.32 13.51
C PRO A 320 9.97 -3.63 14.22
N TRP A 321 9.90 -3.59 15.54
CA TRP A 321 9.63 -4.78 16.35
C TRP A 321 8.19 -5.35 16.16
N ASN A 322 7.24 -4.53 15.71
CA ASN A 322 5.85 -4.93 15.47
C ASN A 322 5.58 -5.49 14.09
N ILE A 323 6.57 -5.50 13.18
CA ILE A 323 6.37 -5.91 11.80
C ILE A 323 5.86 -7.36 11.74
N GLU A 324 4.74 -7.58 11.08
CA GLU A 324 4.14 -8.89 10.84
C GLU A 324 4.49 -9.46 9.46
N GLY A 325 4.74 -8.59 8.48
CA GLY A 325 5.10 -9.03 7.14
C GLY A 325 5.85 -8.02 6.30
N VAL A 326 6.69 -8.57 5.42
CA VAL A 326 7.41 -7.86 4.36
C VAL A 326 7.07 -8.51 3.03
N TRP A 327 6.50 -7.75 2.14
CA TRP A 327 6.17 -8.18 0.78
C TRP A 327 7.08 -7.46 -0.20
N ALA A 328 8.05 -8.17 -0.75
CA ALA A 328 9.06 -7.62 -1.65
C ALA A 328 9.25 -8.49 -2.90
N GLU A 329 8.15 -8.96 -3.46
CA GLU A 329 8.14 -9.70 -4.72
C GLU A 329 8.77 -8.87 -5.84
N GLY A 330 9.58 -9.49 -6.70
CA GLY A 330 10.17 -8.83 -7.86
C GLY A 330 11.30 -7.84 -7.54
N CYS A 331 11.80 -7.79 -6.31
CA CYS A 331 12.99 -7.01 -5.96
C CYS A 331 14.25 -7.72 -6.46
N ILE A 332 14.46 -7.68 -7.76
CA ILE A 332 15.50 -8.48 -8.45
C ILE A 332 16.94 -8.14 -8.02
N SER A 333 17.17 -6.96 -7.46
CA SER A 333 18.49 -6.51 -6.97
C SER A 333 18.68 -6.71 -5.46
N LEU A 334 17.70 -7.31 -4.76
CA LEU A 334 17.79 -7.51 -3.31
C LEU A 334 18.83 -8.56 -2.98
N GLU A 335 19.93 -8.16 -2.34
CA GLU A 335 21.11 -8.98 -2.01
C GLU A 335 21.10 -9.45 -0.55
N MET A 336 20.58 -8.62 0.38
CA MET A 336 20.73 -8.84 1.81
C MET A 336 19.45 -8.57 2.57
N LEU A 337 19.17 -9.42 3.54
CA LEU A 337 18.18 -9.21 4.60
C LEU A 337 18.88 -8.69 5.86
N PRO A 338 18.19 -7.90 6.72
CA PRO A 338 18.77 -7.48 7.99
C PRO A 338 19.04 -8.70 8.89
N ASP A 339 20.00 -8.56 9.84
CA ASP A 339 20.37 -9.65 10.73
C ASP A 339 19.18 -10.15 11.59
N PRO A 340 18.84 -11.45 11.57
CA PRO A 340 17.73 -12.02 12.34
C PRO A 340 18.02 -12.14 13.85
N LEU A 341 19.27 -11.97 14.27
CA LEU A 341 19.72 -12.32 15.62
C LEU A 341 19.41 -11.28 16.71
N LYS A 342 18.63 -10.23 16.44
CA LYS A 342 18.30 -9.26 17.49
C LYS A 342 17.27 -9.81 18.47
N PRO A 343 17.54 -9.77 19.77
CA PRO A 343 16.57 -10.17 20.78
C PRO A 343 15.41 -9.20 20.78
N SER A 344 14.26 -9.63 20.30
CA SER A 344 13.01 -8.93 20.48
C SER A 344 11.98 -9.92 21.05
N ASN A 345 11.12 -9.42 21.91
CA ASN A 345 10.00 -10.18 22.46
C ASN A 345 8.85 -10.34 21.45
N SER A 346 9.10 -10.08 20.18
CA SER A 346 8.14 -10.17 19.08
C SER A 346 8.43 -11.36 18.18
N LEU A 347 7.41 -11.87 17.51
CA LEU A 347 7.56 -12.89 16.47
C LEU A 347 8.29 -12.30 15.25
N GLU A 348 9.03 -13.16 14.53
CA GLU A 348 9.62 -12.76 13.26
C GLU A 348 8.54 -12.53 12.20
N PRO A 349 8.77 -11.54 11.30
CA PRO A 349 7.81 -11.26 10.23
C PRO A 349 7.74 -12.39 9.20
N THR A 350 6.59 -12.50 8.55
CA THR A 350 6.45 -13.24 7.30
C THR A 350 7.24 -12.54 6.20
N LEU A 351 8.09 -13.27 5.49
CA LEU A 351 8.84 -12.73 4.35
C LEU A 351 8.29 -13.33 3.05
N TYR A 352 7.84 -12.46 2.17
CA TYR A 352 7.34 -12.84 0.85
C TYR A 352 8.21 -12.18 -0.22
N LEU A 353 9.20 -12.95 -0.71
CA LEU A 353 10.31 -12.47 -1.54
C LEU A 353 10.44 -13.27 -2.87
N PRO A 354 9.34 -13.60 -3.57
CA PRO A 354 9.47 -14.29 -4.84
C PRO A 354 10.19 -13.40 -5.86
N ASN A 355 10.89 -14.02 -6.80
CA ASN A 355 11.65 -13.34 -7.86
C ASN A 355 12.78 -12.42 -7.37
N CYS A 356 13.23 -12.53 -6.11
CA CYS A 356 14.39 -11.80 -5.58
C CYS A 356 15.68 -12.60 -5.86
N PHE A 357 16.10 -12.67 -7.11
CA PHE A 357 17.15 -13.59 -7.57
C PHE A 357 18.58 -13.24 -7.13
N GLN A 358 18.81 -12.02 -6.63
CA GLN A 358 20.12 -11.60 -6.11
C GLN A 358 20.30 -11.91 -4.62
N LEU A 359 19.31 -12.50 -3.97
CA LEU A 359 19.52 -13.06 -2.63
C LEU A 359 20.54 -14.19 -2.72
N VAL A 360 21.81 -13.83 -2.61
CA VAL A 360 22.98 -14.67 -2.86
C VAL A 360 23.06 -15.85 -1.91
N ASP A 361 22.39 -15.73 -0.76
CA ASP A 361 22.48 -16.73 0.28
C ASP A 361 21.10 -17.13 0.82
N ASN A 362 20.54 -18.21 0.27
CA ASN A 362 19.38 -18.87 0.87
C ASN A 362 19.62 -19.26 2.34
N GLN A 363 20.87 -19.33 2.80
CA GLN A 363 21.22 -19.69 4.17
C GLN A 363 20.78 -18.60 5.15
N SER A 364 20.93 -17.32 4.82
CA SER A 364 20.40 -16.21 5.63
C SER A 364 18.88 -16.31 5.79
N CYS A 365 18.15 -16.62 4.73
CA CYS A 365 16.70 -16.80 4.77
C CYS A 365 16.28 -18.02 5.61
N ILE A 366 17.05 -19.11 5.56
CA ILE A 366 16.85 -20.27 6.43
C ILE A 366 17.14 -19.92 7.87
N GLY A 367 18.19 -19.14 8.13
CA GLY A 367 18.50 -18.59 9.46
C GLY A 367 17.32 -17.78 10.03
N TRP A 368 16.69 -16.93 9.18
CA TRP A 368 15.47 -16.22 9.52
C TRP A 368 14.32 -17.16 9.88
N PHE A 369 14.10 -18.20 9.08
CA PHE A 369 13.05 -19.20 9.32
C PHE A 369 13.25 -19.91 10.66
N ILE A 370 14.47 -20.38 10.94
CA ILE A 370 14.82 -21.06 12.18
C ILE A 370 14.69 -20.11 13.38
N SER A 371 15.14 -18.85 13.25
CA SER A 371 14.97 -17.81 14.26
C SER A 371 13.50 -17.61 14.62
N GLY A 372 12.62 -17.53 13.64
CA GLY A 372 11.18 -17.41 13.85
C GLY A 372 10.60 -18.59 14.62
N ILE A 373 10.96 -19.82 14.25
CA ILE A 373 10.54 -21.04 14.97
C ILE A 373 11.00 -20.98 16.43
N LYS A 374 12.26 -20.65 16.66
CA LYS A 374 12.84 -20.57 18.01
C LYS A 374 12.15 -19.53 18.88
N LYS A 375 11.92 -18.31 18.35
CA LYS A 375 11.17 -17.27 19.03
C LYS A 375 9.76 -17.72 19.37
N TYR A 376 9.09 -18.36 18.41
CA TYR A 376 7.77 -18.92 18.65
C TYR A 376 7.78 -19.92 19.82
N LEU A 377 8.71 -20.87 19.85
CA LEU A 377 8.82 -21.86 20.92
C LEU A 377 9.06 -21.20 22.30
N LYS A 378 9.88 -20.15 22.35
CA LYS A 378 10.17 -19.39 23.59
C LYS A 378 8.98 -18.59 24.09
N LEU A 379 8.21 -17.96 23.18
CA LEU A 379 7.12 -17.04 23.52
C LEU A 379 5.76 -17.74 23.64
N SER A 380 5.60 -18.95 23.08
CA SER A 380 4.31 -19.64 23.04
C SER A 380 3.55 -19.75 24.36
N PRO A 381 4.19 -19.89 25.54
CA PRO A 381 3.48 -19.92 26.82
C PRO A 381 2.80 -18.60 27.21
N SER A 382 3.24 -17.47 26.65
CA SER A 382 2.80 -16.12 27.02
C SER A 382 1.98 -15.41 25.94
N LEU A 383 1.85 -16.00 24.74
CA LEU A 383 1.14 -15.37 23.63
C LEU A 383 -0.36 -15.61 23.69
N PRO A 384 -1.20 -14.60 23.36
CA PRO A 384 -2.63 -14.78 23.16
C PRO A 384 -2.96 -15.76 22.02
N LEU A 385 -4.07 -16.48 22.12
CA LEU A 385 -4.51 -17.49 21.16
C LEU A 385 -4.48 -17.05 19.67
N PRO A 386 -4.89 -15.82 19.29
CA PRO A 386 -4.84 -15.39 17.89
C PRO A 386 -3.44 -15.39 17.29
N PHE A 387 -2.41 -15.07 18.09
CA PHE A 387 -1.01 -15.10 17.66
C PHE A 387 -0.46 -16.52 17.53
N LEU A 388 -0.95 -17.46 18.35
CA LEU A 388 -0.55 -18.86 18.30
C LEU A 388 -1.10 -19.59 17.06
N GLU A 389 -2.13 -19.06 16.42
CA GLU A 389 -2.72 -19.57 15.18
C GLU A 389 -2.07 -19.00 13.92
N LYS A 390 -1.29 -17.93 14.04
CA LYS A 390 -0.56 -17.35 12.91
C LYS A 390 0.52 -18.33 12.45
N ARG A 391 0.60 -18.52 11.15
CA ARG A 391 1.60 -19.35 10.52
C ARG A 391 2.78 -18.48 10.12
N TYR A 392 3.96 -18.92 10.47
CA TYR A 392 5.17 -18.27 10.04
C TYR A 392 5.57 -18.79 8.65
N LYS A 393 5.78 -17.88 7.70
CA LYS A 393 6.00 -18.24 6.29
C LYS A 393 7.14 -17.43 5.71
N ILE A 394 7.92 -18.06 4.84
CA ILE A 394 8.93 -17.40 4.00
C ILE A 394 8.82 -17.97 2.58
N VAL A 395 8.81 -17.10 1.58
CA VAL A 395 8.88 -17.46 0.15
C VAL A 395 10.10 -16.79 -0.45
N ILE A 396 10.98 -17.59 -1.06
CA ILE A 396 12.25 -17.13 -1.64
C ILE A 396 12.57 -17.92 -2.92
N PRO A 397 13.39 -17.39 -3.85
CA PRO A 397 13.94 -18.18 -4.94
C PRO A 397 14.79 -19.35 -4.41
N GLY A 398 14.75 -20.49 -5.09
CA GLY A 398 15.58 -21.65 -4.76
C GLY A 398 15.03 -22.97 -5.29
N SER A 399 15.90 -23.91 -5.60
CA SER A 399 15.59 -25.21 -6.24
C SER A 399 15.90 -26.43 -5.36
N GLU A 400 16.62 -26.22 -4.25
CA GLU A 400 17.04 -27.30 -3.37
C GLU A 400 16.49 -27.13 -1.95
N ILE A 401 16.03 -28.24 -1.37
CA ILE A 401 15.56 -28.28 0.01
C ILE A 401 16.80 -28.24 0.92
N PRO A 402 16.84 -27.30 1.88
CA PRO A 402 17.93 -27.21 2.84
C PRO A 402 18.14 -28.55 3.59
N GLU A 403 19.39 -28.90 3.84
CA GLU A 403 19.77 -30.14 4.57
C GLU A 403 19.17 -30.19 5.99
N TRP A 404 18.83 -29.05 6.55
CA TRP A 404 18.17 -28.96 7.83
C TRP A 404 16.84 -29.73 7.91
N PHE A 405 16.14 -29.92 6.78
CA PHE A 405 14.93 -30.73 6.71
C PHE A 405 15.26 -32.22 6.71
N SER A 406 14.93 -32.89 7.81
CA SER A 406 15.31 -34.30 8.06
C SER A 406 14.69 -35.33 7.09
N HIS A 407 13.56 -34.97 6.49
CA HIS A 407 12.84 -35.83 5.55
C HIS A 407 12.60 -35.06 4.25
N GLN A 408 13.00 -35.64 3.14
CA GLN A 408 12.85 -35.06 1.80
C GLN A 408 12.19 -36.07 0.85
N SER A 409 11.35 -35.57 -0.06
CA SER A 409 10.62 -36.40 -1.02
C SER A 409 10.36 -35.66 -2.33
N MET A 410 10.18 -36.42 -3.40
CA MET A 410 9.74 -35.93 -4.71
C MET A 410 8.22 -36.06 -4.84
N GLY A 411 7.59 -35.11 -5.54
CA GLY A 411 6.14 -35.11 -5.81
C GLY A 411 5.31 -34.27 -4.85
N ASN A 412 4.01 -34.49 -4.82
CA ASN A 412 3.05 -33.61 -4.10
C ASN A 412 2.52 -34.22 -2.79
N GLU A 413 3.00 -35.37 -2.35
CA GLU A 413 2.50 -36.06 -1.16
C GLU A 413 3.62 -36.75 -0.38
N VAL A 414 3.59 -36.64 0.95
CA VAL A 414 4.44 -37.44 1.86
C VAL A 414 3.59 -38.08 2.95
N LYS A 415 3.97 -39.28 3.34
CA LYS A 415 3.37 -40.02 4.44
C LYS A 415 4.37 -40.12 5.58
N ILE A 416 3.98 -39.67 6.75
CA ILE A 416 4.74 -39.77 7.98
C ILE A 416 4.04 -40.76 8.89
N LYS A 417 4.76 -41.77 9.37
CA LYS A 417 4.27 -42.69 10.38
C LYS A 417 5.08 -42.48 11.65
N GLN A 418 4.44 -42.02 12.74
CA GLN A 418 5.10 -41.83 14.02
C GLN A 418 4.28 -42.37 15.18
N PRO A 419 4.92 -42.73 16.32
CA PRO A 419 4.22 -43.09 17.53
C PRO A 419 3.33 -41.91 17.99
N SER A 420 2.05 -42.17 18.27
CA SER A 420 1.07 -41.14 18.60
C SER A 420 1.41 -40.34 19.87
N HIS A 421 2.14 -40.92 20.81
CA HIS A 421 2.59 -40.22 22.02
C HIS A 421 3.64 -39.13 21.76
N LEU A 422 4.41 -39.24 20.68
CA LEU A 422 5.40 -38.23 20.27
C LEU A 422 4.78 -37.05 19.53
N CYS A 423 3.52 -37.20 19.10
CA CYS A 423 2.85 -36.18 18.29
C CYS A 423 2.18 -35.06 19.13
N LYS A 424 2.14 -35.19 20.46
CA LYS A 424 1.58 -34.15 21.33
C LYS A 424 2.58 -33.00 21.48
N ASN A 425 2.09 -31.77 21.25
CA ASN A 425 2.89 -30.53 21.35
C ASN A 425 4.04 -30.38 20.33
N VAL A 426 3.88 -30.98 19.16
CA VAL A 426 4.85 -30.92 18.06
C VAL A 426 4.42 -29.87 17.03
N GLY A 427 5.36 -29.02 16.60
CA GLY A 427 5.24 -28.20 15.39
C GLY A 427 5.81 -28.92 14.17
N ILE A 428 5.41 -28.54 13.00
CA ILE A 428 5.93 -29.07 11.74
C ILE A 428 6.49 -27.94 10.90
N ALA A 429 7.78 -27.99 10.61
CA ALA A 429 8.41 -27.16 9.59
C ALA A 429 8.31 -27.86 8.23
N ILE A 430 7.84 -27.19 7.22
CA ILE A 430 7.62 -27.69 5.86
C ILE A 430 8.38 -26.80 4.89
N CYS A 431 9.10 -27.40 3.95
CA CYS A 431 9.71 -26.74 2.82
C CYS A 431 9.15 -27.33 1.53
N VAL A 432 8.75 -26.51 0.60
CA VAL A 432 8.23 -26.91 -0.71
C VAL A 432 9.03 -26.23 -1.80
N VAL A 433 9.54 -27.00 -2.76
CA VAL A 433 10.08 -26.48 -4.02
C VAL A 433 8.96 -26.51 -5.05
N PHE A 434 8.63 -25.38 -5.59
CA PHE A 434 7.58 -25.24 -6.59
C PHE A 434 8.02 -24.34 -7.74
N CYS A 435 7.41 -24.52 -8.91
CA CYS A 435 7.47 -23.58 -10.02
C CYS A 435 6.07 -23.33 -10.55
N TYR A 436 5.88 -22.15 -11.11
CA TYR A 436 4.59 -21.68 -11.60
C TYR A 436 4.31 -22.13 -13.04
N SER A 437 3.05 -22.46 -13.34
CA SER A 437 2.53 -22.57 -14.69
C SER A 437 1.28 -21.70 -14.79
N ASP A 438 1.17 -20.88 -15.79
CA ASP A 438 0.16 -19.87 -16.09
C ASP A 438 -1.20 -19.99 -15.35
N GLY A 439 -1.50 -19.09 -14.42
CA GLY A 439 -2.81 -19.00 -13.75
C GLY A 439 -2.83 -17.98 -12.59
N ASP A 440 -3.97 -17.48 -12.23
CA ASP A 440 -4.20 -16.40 -11.26
C ASP A 440 -4.79 -16.95 -9.93
N ASP A 441 -4.53 -18.20 -9.56
CA ASP A 441 -5.27 -18.92 -8.54
C ASP A 441 -4.61 -19.00 -7.15
N MET A 442 -5.46 -19.20 -6.16
CA MET A 442 -5.10 -19.40 -4.76
C MET A 442 -4.45 -20.78 -4.55
N VAL A 443 -3.23 -20.81 -4.06
CA VAL A 443 -2.59 -22.05 -3.61
C VAL A 443 -3.17 -22.49 -2.29
N SER A 444 -3.79 -23.65 -2.27
CA SER A 444 -4.33 -24.25 -1.07
C SER A 444 -3.51 -25.44 -0.60
N TYR A 445 -3.23 -25.53 0.70
CA TYR A 445 -2.48 -26.64 1.28
C TYR A 445 -3.34 -27.39 2.26
N TRP A 446 -3.26 -28.72 2.14
CA TRP A 446 -4.02 -29.61 2.96
C TRP A 446 -3.11 -30.59 3.66
N LEU A 447 -3.33 -30.71 4.96
CA LEU A 447 -2.80 -31.79 5.75
C LEU A 447 -3.90 -32.86 5.83
N ILE A 448 -3.56 -34.10 5.47
CA ILE A 448 -4.47 -35.23 5.61
C ILE A 448 -3.90 -36.13 6.70
N ALA A 449 -4.61 -36.26 7.80
CA ALA A 449 -4.23 -37.17 8.86
C ALA A 449 -5.38 -38.10 9.18
N ASN A 450 -5.10 -39.40 9.29
CA ASN A 450 -6.10 -40.43 9.57
C ASN A 450 -7.35 -40.33 8.65
N GLY A 451 -7.12 -39.98 7.38
CA GLY A 451 -8.18 -39.82 6.38
C GLY A 451 -8.97 -38.50 6.44
N LYS A 452 -8.68 -37.61 7.40
CA LYS A 452 -9.33 -36.32 7.54
C LYS A 452 -8.50 -35.21 6.89
N ARG A 453 -9.13 -34.36 6.07
CA ARG A 453 -8.52 -33.24 5.36
C ARG A 453 -8.64 -31.97 6.18
N ILE A 454 -7.52 -31.32 6.46
CA ILE A 454 -7.42 -30.08 7.24
C ILE A 454 -6.66 -29.04 6.44
N SER A 455 -7.24 -27.88 6.21
CA SER A 455 -6.56 -26.79 5.55
C SER A 455 -5.45 -26.22 6.45
N ILE A 456 -4.21 -26.29 6.00
CA ILE A 456 -3.08 -25.62 6.64
C ILE A 456 -2.79 -24.25 6.05
N GLY A 457 -3.63 -23.77 5.14
CA GLY A 457 -3.63 -22.41 4.59
C GLY A 457 -3.73 -22.34 3.09
N GLY A 458 -3.78 -21.11 2.63
CA GLY A 458 -3.66 -20.70 1.25
C GLY A 458 -2.78 -19.45 1.17
N SER A 459 -2.20 -19.19 0.04
CA SER A 459 -1.55 -17.92 -0.30
C SER A 459 -1.93 -17.57 -1.72
N LYS A 460 -2.27 -16.32 -1.95
CA LYS A 460 -2.35 -15.79 -3.31
C LYS A 460 -0.92 -15.45 -3.70
N ILE A 461 -0.45 -15.98 -4.78
CA ILE A 461 0.84 -15.61 -5.39
C ILE A 461 0.43 -14.80 -6.62
N SER A 462 0.81 -13.53 -6.65
CA SER A 462 0.22 -12.57 -7.58
C SER A 462 0.87 -12.55 -8.95
N ASP A 463 2.11 -13.06 -9.11
CA ASP A 463 2.84 -12.91 -10.36
C ASP A 463 3.50 -14.20 -10.86
N LYS A 464 3.80 -14.23 -12.17
CA LYS A 464 4.48 -15.35 -12.85
C LYS A 464 5.86 -15.59 -12.24
N VAL A 465 5.98 -16.67 -11.53
CA VAL A 465 7.25 -17.14 -10.97
C VAL A 465 7.97 -17.94 -12.04
N SER A 466 8.96 -17.32 -12.69
CA SER A 466 9.63 -17.90 -13.86
C SER A 466 10.66 -19.00 -13.53
N SER A 467 10.93 -19.25 -12.25
CA SER A 467 11.94 -20.22 -11.77
C SER A 467 11.47 -20.94 -10.52
N ASP A 468 12.30 -21.86 -10.03
CA ASP A 468 12.01 -22.62 -8.81
C ASP A 468 12.09 -21.72 -7.57
N HIS A 469 11.14 -21.89 -6.65
CA HIS A 469 11.05 -21.18 -5.40
C HIS A 469 10.88 -22.12 -4.24
N LEU A 470 11.42 -21.71 -3.10
CA LEU A 470 11.23 -22.36 -1.82
C LEU A 470 10.11 -21.66 -1.07
N TRP A 471 9.24 -22.46 -0.53
CA TRP A 471 8.24 -22.02 0.39
C TRP A 471 8.40 -22.73 1.71
N LEU A 472 8.74 -21.97 2.74
CA LEU A 472 8.98 -22.41 4.09
C LEU A 472 7.77 -22.08 4.95
N VAL A 473 7.22 -23.04 5.64
CA VAL A 473 6.05 -22.86 6.52
C VAL A 473 6.31 -23.57 7.84
N TYR A 474 6.07 -22.87 8.94
CA TYR A 474 6.01 -23.48 10.26
C TYR A 474 4.56 -23.55 10.73
N VAL A 475 4.07 -24.76 10.97
CA VAL A 475 2.75 -25.05 11.52
C VAL A 475 2.92 -25.35 13.00
N THR A 476 2.28 -24.56 13.82
CA THR A 476 2.48 -24.54 15.29
C THR A 476 1.78 -25.72 15.98
N PRO A 477 2.25 -26.14 17.17
CA PRO A 477 1.56 -27.17 17.97
C PRO A 477 0.12 -26.77 18.32
N GLN A 478 -0.14 -25.48 18.54
CA GLN A 478 -1.46 -24.99 18.92
C GLN A 478 -2.48 -25.10 17.78
N PHE A 479 -2.02 -24.98 16.54
CA PHE A 479 -2.86 -25.28 15.38
C PHE A 479 -3.43 -26.70 15.46
N PHE A 480 -2.65 -27.66 15.92
CA PHE A 480 -3.07 -29.05 16.05
C PHE A 480 -3.89 -29.34 17.31
N ASN A 481 -3.77 -28.50 18.35
CA ASN A 481 -4.48 -28.68 19.61
C ASN A 481 -5.95 -28.22 19.62
N LYS A 482 -6.43 -27.58 18.53
CA LYS A 482 -7.87 -27.31 18.37
C LYS A 482 -8.66 -28.60 18.38
N GLU A 483 -9.85 -28.59 18.97
CA GLU A 483 -10.71 -29.79 19.04
C GLU A 483 -10.98 -30.42 17.66
N SER A 484 -11.12 -29.57 16.63
CA SER A 484 -11.23 -29.99 15.24
C SER A 484 -10.02 -30.76 14.73
N ASN A 485 -8.86 -30.63 15.36
CA ASN A 485 -7.57 -31.13 14.91
C ASN A 485 -7.01 -32.24 15.83
N LYS A 486 -7.62 -32.49 17.01
CA LYS A 486 -7.20 -33.56 17.94
C LYS A 486 -7.16 -34.94 17.28
N LEU A 487 -8.07 -35.19 16.35
CA LEU A 487 -8.14 -36.43 15.57
C LEU A 487 -6.90 -36.69 14.69
N LEU A 488 -6.03 -35.69 14.48
CA LEU A 488 -4.78 -35.85 13.73
C LEU A 488 -3.78 -36.77 14.43
N TRP A 489 -3.86 -36.84 15.76
CA TRP A 489 -2.91 -37.53 16.62
C TRP A 489 -3.49 -38.82 17.24
N GLU A 490 -4.73 -39.17 16.92
CA GLU A 490 -5.28 -40.46 17.31
C GLU A 490 -4.51 -41.57 16.61
N GLY A 491 -3.89 -42.42 17.40
CA GLY A 491 -3.12 -43.57 16.89
C GLY A 491 -4.02 -44.65 16.26
N ASP A 492 -3.46 -45.38 15.33
CA ASP A 492 -4.04 -46.65 14.89
C ASP A 492 -4.02 -47.68 16.04
N VAL A 493 -4.58 -48.84 15.77
CA VAL A 493 -4.62 -49.96 16.76
C VAL A 493 -3.23 -50.39 17.27
N ASN A 494 -2.16 -49.97 16.59
CA ASN A 494 -0.78 -50.21 16.96
C ASN A 494 -0.10 -49.02 17.64
N GLY A 495 -0.86 -47.95 17.96
CA GLY A 495 -0.36 -46.73 18.62
C GLY A 495 0.44 -45.79 17.71
N PHE A 496 0.33 -45.91 16.39
CA PHE A 496 0.98 -45.00 15.44
C PHE A 496 -0.02 -44.08 14.78
N SER A 497 0.31 -42.79 14.69
CA SER A 497 -0.41 -41.80 13.88
C SER A 497 0.19 -41.74 12.47
N GLN A 498 -0.66 -41.79 11.45
CA GLN A 498 -0.28 -41.66 10.07
C GLN A 498 -0.70 -40.28 9.54
N ILE A 499 0.27 -39.40 9.34
CA ILE A 499 0.06 -38.07 8.81
C ILE A 499 0.45 -38.10 7.32
N ARG A 500 -0.48 -37.64 6.49
CA ARG A 500 -0.23 -37.45 5.06
C ARG A 500 -0.30 -35.95 4.80
N ILE A 501 0.78 -35.35 4.33
CA ILE A 501 0.80 -33.98 3.87
C ILE A 501 0.66 -34.02 2.36
N LYS A 502 -0.38 -33.38 1.82
CA LYS A 502 -0.63 -33.26 0.39
C LYS A 502 -0.78 -31.80 0.04
N ILE A 503 -0.07 -31.36 -0.98
CA ILE A 503 -0.20 -30.04 -1.55
C ILE A 503 -1.07 -30.17 -2.78
N GLU A 504 -2.25 -29.55 -2.74
CA GLU A 504 -3.16 -29.47 -3.89
C GLU A 504 -3.11 -28.03 -4.41
N CYS A 505 -2.76 -27.90 -5.67
CA CYS A 505 -2.81 -26.66 -6.42
C CYS A 505 -3.19 -26.95 -7.86
N SER A 506 -4.02 -26.09 -8.45
CA SER A 506 -4.38 -26.16 -9.87
C SER A 506 -3.21 -25.74 -10.77
N ASP A 507 -2.35 -24.78 -10.32
CA ASP A 507 -1.46 -24.01 -11.19
C ASP A 507 0.02 -24.10 -10.83
N PHE A 508 0.37 -24.82 -9.76
CA PHE A 508 1.77 -25.06 -9.38
C PHE A 508 2.20 -26.50 -9.59
N LYS A 509 3.41 -26.64 -10.11
CA LYS A 509 4.11 -27.91 -10.12
C LYS A 509 5.00 -28.00 -8.88
N VAL A 510 4.58 -28.78 -7.89
CA VAL A 510 5.45 -29.16 -6.77
C VAL A 510 6.50 -30.14 -7.30
N LYS A 511 7.77 -29.78 -7.14
CA LYS A 511 8.92 -30.60 -7.59
C LYS A 511 9.46 -31.49 -6.48
N LYS A 512 9.75 -30.85 -5.35
CA LYS A 512 10.36 -31.49 -4.17
C LYS A 512 9.72 -30.87 -2.93
N TRP A 513 9.80 -31.58 -1.84
CA TRP A 513 9.47 -30.99 -0.54
C TRP A 513 10.12 -31.75 0.61
N GLY A 514 10.26 -31.08 1.74
CA GLY A 514 10.81 -31.62 2.95
C GLY A 514 10.02 -31.17 4.17
N PHE A 515 10.19 -31.91 5.25
CA PHE A 515 9.65 -31.52 6.53
C PHE A 515 10.59 -31.89 7.68
N ARG A 516 10.42 -31.21 8.79
CA ARG A 516 11.05 -31.53 10.07
C ARG A 516 10.02 -31.38 11.18
N MET A 517 9.98 -32.35 12.06
CA MET A 517 9.21 -32.27 13.31
C MET A 517 9.99 -31.44 14.30
N ILE A 518 9.32 -30.49 14.96
CA ILE A 518 9.95 -29.53 15.88
C ILE A 518 9.34 -29.74 17.27
N TYR A 519 10.19 -30.11 18.20
CA TYR A 519 9.85 -30.31 19.60
C TYR A 519 10.31 -29.12 20.43
N LYS A 520 9.72 -28.94 21.62
CA LYS A 520 10.10 -27.85 22.52
C LYS A 520 11.55 -27.96 22.98
N GLU A 521 12.05 -29.18 23.07
CA GLU A 521 13.42 -29.54 23.47
C GLU A 521 14.46 -29.22 22.41
N ASP A 522 14.05 -29.02 21.15
CA ASP A 522 14.97 -28.75 20.04
C ASP A 522 15.57 -27.34 20.05
N ILE A 523 15.25 -26.50 21.03
CA ILE A 523 15.72 -25.09 21.09
C ILE A 523 17.25 -25.01 21.04
N GLU A 524 17.97 -25.90 21.75
CA GLU A 524 19.44 -25.92 21.74
C GLU A 524 20.02 -26.36 20.39
N ASP A 525 19.36 -27.30 19.71
CA ASP A 525 19.75 -27.73 18.37
C ASP A 525 19.51 -26.64 17.32
N LEU A 526 18.41 -25.92 17.45
CA LEU A 526 18.12 -24.74 16.63
C LEU A 526 19.17 -23.63 16.84
N ASP A 527 19.68 -23.46 18.07
CA ASP A 527 20.75 -22.49 18.34
C ASP A 527 22.05 -22.86 17.64
N ARG A 528 22.46 -24.13 17.71
CA ARG A 528 23.66 -24.63 17.00
C ARG A 528 23.51 -24.47 15.48
N THR A 529 22.36 -24.78 14.95
CA THR A 529 22.06 -24.64 13.52
C THR A 529 22.13 -23.19 13.07
N MET A 530 21.60 -22.25 13.87
CA MET A 530 21.68 -20.82 13.56
C MET A 530 23.12 -20.31 13.50
N VAL A 531 23.97 -20.73 14.44
CA VAL A 531 25.41 -20.37 14.43
C VAL A 531 26.08 -20.89 13.14
N GLN A 532 25.75 -22.09 12.68
CA GLN A 532 26.27 -22.66 11.45
C GLN A 532 25.88 -21.81 10.23
N TYR A 533 24.62 -21.40 10.13
CA TYR A 533 24.13 -20.57 9.03
C TYR A 533 24.66 -19.12 9.10
N SER A 534 24.91 -18.55 10.28
CA SER A 534 25.51 -17.23 10.43
C SER A 534 27.01 -17.20 10.10
N ASN A 535 27.75 -18.25 10.44
CA ASN A 535 29.20 -18.31 10.18
C ASN A 535 29.53 -18.53 8.68
N ASN A 536 28.63 -19.12 7.91
CA ASN A 536 28.82 -19.31 6.48
C ASN A 536 28.55 -18.03 5.66
N SER A 537 27.93 -17.01 6.25
CA SER A 537 27.65 -15.71 5.60
C SER A 537 28.73 -14.65 5.84
N ILE A 538 29.84 -14.98 6.52
CA ILE A 538 30.95 -14.04 6.73
C ILE A 538 31.88 -14.08 5.50
N THR A 539 31.60 -13.25 4.51
CA THR A 539 32.67 -12.65 3.69
C THR A 539 33.26 -11.48 4.47
N PRO A 540 34.60 -11.30 4.52
CA PRO A 540 35.23 -10.33 5.40
C PRO A 540 35.04 -8.91 4.86
N TYR A 541 34.10 -8.17 5.44
CA TYR A 541 34.09 -6.72 5.43
C TYR A 541 34.31 -6.23 6.87
N ASP A 542 35.51 -6.57 7.39
CA ASP A 542 36.11 -5.88 8.53
C ASP A 542 36.71 -4.57 8.02
N GLY A 543 36.06 -3.45 8.35
CA GLY A 543 36.64 -2.15 8.08
C GLY A 543 35.67 -0.99 7.99
N MET A 544 34.73 -0.85 8.97
CA MET A 544 34.09 0.43 9.25
C MET A 544 33.43 0.48 10.63
N ASP A 545 34.18 0.16 11.66
CA ASP A 545 33.90 0.60 13.02
C ASP A 545 34.95 1.63 13.44
N VAL A 546 34.81 2.86 13.04
CA VAL A 546 35.30 4.09 13.72
C VAL A 546 34.70 5.28 12.97
N LEU A 547 33.63 5.85 13.48
CA LEU A 547 33.30 7.28 13.45
C LEU A 547 31.88 7.51 14.01
N HIS A 548 31.72 7.21 15.30
CA HIS A 548 30.65 7.81 16.09
C HIS A 548 31.26 8.80 17.05
N GLN A 549 31.40 10.04 16.63
CA GLN A 549 31.35 11.20 17.54
C GLN A 549 31.15 12.49 16.71
N ASN A 550 30.08 13.21 17.09
CA ASN A 550 29.81 14.61 16.80
C ASN A 550 29.44 15.01 15.36
N PHE A 551 28.14 15.08 15.08
CA PHE A 551 27.61 16.17 14.28
C PHE A 551 26.22 16.58 14.75
N GLY A 552 26.16 17.79 15.26
CA GLY A 552 24.90 18.52 15.45
C GLY A 552 24.30 18.96 14.12
N ASN A 553 22.99 19.07 14.12
CA ASN A 553 22.09 19.70 13.15
C ASN A 553 22.72 20.21 11.85
N SER A 554 22.62 19.41 10.79
CA SER A 554 22.63 19.88 9.41
C SER A 554 22.02 18.78 8.53
N SER A 555 20.99 19.13 7.78
CA SER A 555 20.37 18.30 6.77
C SER A 555 21.36 17.97 5.68
N VAL A 556 21.94 16.79 5.69
CA VAL A 556 22.80 16.27 4.62
C VAL A 556 22.22 14.93 4.17
N ALA A 557 21.84 14.89 2.91
CA ALA A 557 21.54 13.64 2.20
C ALA A 557 22.76 12.71 2.29
N VAL A 558 22.53 11.51 2.82
CA VAL A 558 23.56 10.47 2.86
C VAL A 558 23.68 9.89 1.45
N GLU A 559 24.74 10.26 0.75
CA GLU A 559 25.16 9.58 -0.47
C GLU A 559 25.59 8.15 -0.13
N CYS A 560 24.87 7.17 -0.67
CA CYS A 560 25.38 5.81 -0.76
C CYS A 560 26.56 5.79 -1.75
N HIS A 561 27.76 5.58 -1.25
CA HIS A 561 28.98 5.56 -2.07
C HIS A 561 28.89 4.51 -3.17
N LYS A 562 29.03 4.96 -4.42
CA LYS A 562 29.23 4.11 -5.59
C LYS A 562 30.56 3.36 -5.45
N VAL A 563 30.53 2.06 -5.28
CA VAL A 563 31.70 1.20 -5.47
C VAL A 563 32.01 1.15 -6.96
N LYS A 564 33.12 1.77 -7.36
CA LYS A 564 33.65 1.63 -8.71
C LYS A 564 34.28 0.24 -8.85
N HIS A 565 33.69 -0.60 -9.69
CA HIS A 565 34.40 -1.76 -10.22
C HIS A 565 35.50 -1.29 -11.18
N SER A 566 36.75 -1.49 -10.80
CA SER A 566 37.87 -1.41 -11.73
C SER A 566 37.92 -2.70 -12.56
N ARG A 567 37.75 -2.61 -13.86
CA ARG A 567 38.18 -3.63 -14.79
C ARG A 567 39.68 -3.44 -15.02
N ASP A 568 40.47 -4.40 -14.58
CA ASP A 568 41.81 -4.60 -15.04
C ASP A 568 41.77 -5.16 -16.44
N ASP A 569 42.40 -4.44 -17.38
CA ASP A 569 42.91 -5.05 -18.60
C ASP A 569 44.33 -4.55 -18.89
N TYR A 570 45.18 -5.54 -19.11
CA TYR A 570 46.57 -5.61 -19.45
C TYR A 570 47.03 -4.61 -20.53
N ASN A 571 48.17 -4.00 -20.37
CA ASN A 571 49.45 -4.14 -21.06
C ASN A 571 50.30 -2.87 -21.08
N GLY A 572 51.52 -2.98 -20.54
CA GLY A 572 52.69 -2.86 -21.37
C GLY A 572 53.43 -1.54 -21.38
N ALA A 573 54.56 -1.53 -20.66
CA ALA A 573 55.84 -0.97 -21.06
C ALA A 573 56.16 0.55 -20.89
N ARG A 574 57.07 0.83 -19.91
CA ARG A 574 58.32 1.59 -19.97
C ARG A 574 58.34 3.06 -20.41
N LEU A 575 58.84 3.93 -19.60
CA LEU A 575 60.16 4.55 -19.46
C LEU A 575 60.07 6.00 -18.93
N SER A 576 60.75 6.22 -17.82
CA SER A 576 61.67 7.33 -17.45
C SER A 576 61.32 8.78 -17.74
N GLY A 577 61.47 9.61 -16.69
CA GLY A 577 61.81 11.02 -16.86
C GLY A 577 61.60 11.86 -15.61
N GLU A 578 62.69 12.22 -15.00
CA GLU A 578 62.93 13.10 -13.84
C GLU A 578 62.43 14.54 -14.05
N GLY A 579 62.23 15.27 -12.93
CA GLY A 579 62.41 16.70 -12.87
C GLY A 579 61.38 17.45 -12.01
N SER A 580 61.61 17.59 -10.73
CA SER A 580 62.10 18.75 -10.01
C SER A 580 61.25 20.05 -10.03
N SER A 581 60.85 20.37 -8.82
CA SER A 581 60.91 21.67 -8.10
C SER A 581 59.88 22.77 -8.31
N ASN A 582 59.31 23.13 -7.13
CA ASN A 582 59.09 24.50 -6.60
C ASN A 582 58.16 25.46 -7.36
N ASP A 583 57.14 25.98 -6.76
CA ASP A 583 57.13 27.13 -5.86
C ASP A 583 55.69 27.55 -5.47
N ILE A 584 55.55 27.84 -4.20
CA ILE A 584 54.45 28.59 -3.60
C ILE A 584 54.73 30.10 -3.81
N PRO A 585 53.75 31.00 -3.98
CA PRO A 585 53.37 31.84 -2.83
C PRO A 585 51.88 32.23 -2.71
N ASN A 586 51.40 32.22 -1.49
CA ASN A 586 50.37 33.04 -0.88
C ASN A 586 51.04 34.38 -0.45
N PRO A 587 50.37 35.43 0.05
CA PRO A 587 48.98 35.91 0.07
C PRO A 587 48.87 37.43 -0.22
N LYS A 588 47.64 38.00 -0.29
CA LYS A 588 47.39 39.37 0.24
C LYS A 588 45.92 39.66 0.55
N ARG A 589 45.76 39.95 1.79
CA ARG A 589 44.66 40.56 2.54
C ARG A 589 44.60 42.05 2.24
N ILE A 590 43.43 42.65 1.94
CA ILE A 590 43.19 44.10 2.11
C ILE A 590 41.85 44.31 2.83
N LYS A 591 41.94 45.23 3.80
CA LYS A 591 40.95 45.64 4.79
C LYS A 591 40.02 46.75 4.26
N ARG A 592 38.80 46.77 4.80
CA ARG A 592 37.97 47.89 5.31
C ARG A 592 37.86 49.20 4.52
N HIS A 593 36.61 49.66 4.33
CA HIS A 593 36.19 50.96 4.88
C HIS A 593 34.68 51.00 5.18
N THR A 594 34.35 51.46 6.36
CA THR A 594 33.12 51.93 6.95
C THR A 594 32.86 53.39 6.59
N GLU A 595 31.58 53.79 6.48
CA GLU A 595 30.93 55.08 6.84
C GLU A 595 29.46 55.00 6.43
N ALA A 596 28.54 55.13 7.21
CA ALA A 596 27.85 55.93 8.19
C ALA A 596 27.17 57.22 7.61
N HIS A 597 25.93 57.44 8.06
CA HIS A 597 24.97 58.56 7.98
C HIS A 597 23.89 58.44 6.90
N GLY A 598 22.61 58.73 7.18
CA GLY A 598 22.01 59.42 8.31
C GLY A 598 20.47 59.34 8.20
N LYS A 599 19.85 59.72 9.25
CA LYS A 599 18.39 59.83 9.58
C LYS A 599 17.59 60.76 8.68
N SER A 600 16.30 60.55 8.59
CA SER A 600 15.16 61.42 8.92
C SER A 600 13.84 60.71 8.53
N ASP A 601 12.99 60.44 9.38
CA ASP A 601 11.87 61.07 10.12
C ASP A 601 10.69 61.54 9.23
N CYS A 602 9.50 61.20 9.73
CA CYS A 602 8.17 61.85 9.60
C CYS A 602 7.38 61.51 8.31
N GLU A 603 6.10 61.33 8.28
CA GLU A 603 4.95 61.44 9.15
C GLU A 603 3.71 60.91 8.39
N GLU A 604 2.78 60.38 9.13
CA GLU A 604 1.32 60.31 9.02
C GLU A 604 0.64 60.97 7.81
N SER A 605 -0.35 60.27 7.25
CA SER A 605 -1.81 60.57 7.48
C SER A 605 -2.70 59.74 6.56
N SER A 606 -3.63 59.07 7.19
CA SER A 606 -5.07 58.90 6.96
C SER A 606 -5.66 59.36 5.61
N GLU A 607 -6.29 58.42 4.89
CA GLU A 607 -7.74 58.38 4.65
C GLU A 607 -8.13 56.95 4.21
#